data_6210fc26cc0d2b226dff561b2c7698fa
#
_entry.id   6210fc26cc0d2b226dff561b2c7698fa
#
_cell.length_a   1.000
_cell.length_b   1.000
_cell.length_c   1.000
_cell.angle_alpha   90.00
_cell.angle_beta   90.00
_cell.angle_gamma   90.00
#
_symmetry.space_group_name_H-M   'P 1'
#
loop_
_entity.id
_entity.type
_entity.pdbx_description
1 polymer ?
#
loop_
_entity_poly.entity_id
_entity_poly.type
_entity_poly.pdbx_seq_one_letter_code
_entity_poly.pdbx_strand_id
1 'polypeptide(L)'
;MKKILVAEDDEVQRELMRLTLERDGFAVLVADDGERGFALAEAERPDLIITDVSMPTADGVYLIRRVRETPELASTPILVTTGFGTGSATVTLGHGADAYEPKPLNPDSLRETVRRLLADGEG
;
A
#
# COMPACT_ATOMS: atom_id res chain seq x y z
N MET A 1 -5.86 -1.88 -17.35
CA MET A 1 -5.49 -0.87 -16.34
C MET A 1 -4.86 -1.55 -15.13
N LYS A 2 -3.91 -0.91 -14.51
CA LYS A 2 -3.24 -1.49 -13.35
C LYS A 2 -4.11 -1.38 -12.10
N LYS A 3 -3.99 -2.38 -11.21
CA LYS A 3 -4.75 -2.44 -9.98
C LYS A 3 -3.89 -2.05 -8.80
N ILE A 4 -4.42 -1.20 -7.93
CA ILE A 4 -3.75 -0.81 -6.69
C ILE A 4 -4.64 -1.17 -5.51
N LEU A 5 -4.08 -1.90 -4.54
CA LEU A 5 -4.78 -2.20 -3.31
C LEU A 5 -4.40 -1.15 -2.26
N VAL A 6 -5.39 -0.54 -1.64
CA VAL A 6 -5.19 0.44 -0.56
C VAL A 6 -5.77 -0.15 0.72
N ALA A 7 -4.90 -0.39 1.71
CA ALA A 7 -5.29 -0.85 3.04
C ALA A 7 -5.13 0.31 4.02
N GLU A 8 -6.23 0.86 4.49
CA GLU A 8 -6.27 2.03 5.35
C GLU A 8 -7.56 2.01 6.18
N ASP A 9 -7.44 2.08 7.50
CA ASP A 9 -8.61 2.02 8.38
C ASP A 9 -9.37 3.34 8.47
N ASP A 10 -8.71 4.47 8.23
CA ASP A 10 -9.37 5.77 8.24
C ASP A 10 -10.14 5.96 6.94
N GLU A 11 -11.46 6.10 7.05
CA GLU A 11 -12.33 6.21 5.88
C GLU A 11 -11.99 7.41 5.01
N VAL A 12 -11.69 8.56 5.61
CA VAL A 12 -11.37 9.78 4.87
C VAL A 12 -10.06 9.61 4.10
N GLN A 13 -9.03 9.09 4.75
CA GLN A 13 -7.74 8.85 4.10
C GLN A 13 -7.87 7.81 2.98
N ARG A 14 -8.62 6.75 3.25
CA ARG A 14 -8.82 5.68 2.27
C ARG A 14 -9.51 6.24 1.02
N GLU A 15 -10.54 7.06 1.20
CA GLU A 15 -11.29 7.64 0.10
C GLU A 15 -10.45 8.65 -0.68
N LEU A 16 -9.64 9.44 0.02
CA LEU A 16 -8.73 10.39 -0.63
C LEU A 16 -7.75 9.66 -1.55
N MET A 17 -7.15 8.59 -1.06
CA MET A 17 -6.22 7.80 -1.88
C MET A 17 -6.94 7.17 -3.06
N ARG A 18 -8.12 6.60 -2.84
CA ARG A 18 -8.89 5.98 -3.92
C ARG A 18 -9.18 6.98 -5.03
N LEU A 19 -9.71 8.15 -4.68
CA LEU A 19 -10.04 9.16 -5.68
C LEU A 19 -8.81 9.67 -6.42
N THR A 20 -7.72 9.91 -5.70
CA THR A 20 -6.47 10.37 -6.30
C THR A 20 -5.97 9.39 -7.35
N LEU A 21 -5.97 8.12 -7.00
CA LEU A 21 -5.43 7.09 -7.90
C LEU A 21 -6.37 6.76 -9.06
N GLU A 22 -7.68 6.78 -8.81
CA GLU A 22 -8.65 6.55 -9.89
C GLU A 22 -8.57 7.65 -10.94
N ARG A 23 -8.31 8.88 -10.52
CA ARG A 23 -8.10 10.00 -11.47
C ARG A 23 -6.89 9.78 -12.35
N ASP A 24 -5.89 9.05 -11.85
CA ASP A 24 -4.70 8.72 -12.64
C ASP A 24 -4.89 7.48 -13.53
N GLY A 25 -6.09 6.91 -13.55
CA GLY A 25 -6.41 5.80 -14.43
C GLY A 25 -6.20 4.42 -13.83
N PHE A 26 -6.00 4.31 -12.52
CA PHE A 26 -5.82 3.02 -11.87
C PHE A 26 -7.16 2.44 -11.39
N ALA A 27 -7.26 1.12 -11.38
CA ALA A 27 -8.33 0.44 -10.68
C ALA A 27 -7.92 0.32 -9.21
N VAL A 28 -8.78 0.70 -8.28
CA VAL A 28 -8.42 0.71 -6.86
C VAL A 28 -9.30 -0.25 -6.08
N LEU A 29 -8.65 -1.11 -5.31
CA LEU A 29 -9.29 -2.00 -4.35
C LEU A 29 -9.03 -1.43 -2.97
N VAL A 30 -9.99 -1.50 -2.06
CA VAL A 30 -9.83 -0.94 -0.72
C VAL A 30 -10.06 -1.99 0.35
N ALA A 31 -9.33 -1.87 1.44
CA ALA A 31 -9.47 -2.70 2.62
C ALA A 31 -9.29 -1.82 3.86
N ASP A 32 -9.93 -2.18 4.95
CA ASP A 32 -9.88 -1.41 6.19
C ASP A 32 -8.97 -2.04 7.25
N ASP A 33 -8.39 -3.20 6.98
CA ASP A 33 -7.37 -3.81 7.85
C ASP A 33 -6.47 -4.74 7.04
N GLY A 34 -5.43 -5.26 7.70
CA GLY A 34 -4.44 -6.10 7.03
C GLY A 34 -4.96 -7.46 6.60
N GLU A 35 -5.90 -8.05 7.33
CA GLU A 35 -6.47 -9.34 6.95
C GLU A 35 -7.28 -9.24 5.68
N ARG A 36 -8.14 -8.22 5.59
CA ARG A 36 -8.92 -7.97 4.39
C ARG A 36 -8.00 -7.59 3.24
N GLY A 37 -6.97 -6.80 3.53
CA GLY A 37 -5.98 -6.44 2.53
C GLY A 37 -5.30 -7.65 1.94
N PHE A 38 -4.89 -8.59 2.78
CA PHE A 38 -4.25 -9.81 2.30
C PHE A 38 -5.21 -10.67 1.48
N ALA A 39 -6.45 -10.81 1.95
CA ALA A 39 -7.45 -11.59 1.21
C ALA A 39 -7.67 -11.02 -0.20
N LEU A 40 -7.76 -9.69 -0.30
CA LEU A 40 -7.90 -9.03 -1.61
C LEU A 40 -6.65 -9.21 -2.46
N ALA A 41 -5.47 -9.13 -1.86
CA ALA A 41 -4.22 -9.31 -2.61
C ALA A 41 -4.15 -10.72 -3.21
N GLU A 42 -4.54 -11.73 -2.45
CA GLU A 42 -4.56 -13.10 -2.96
C GLU A 42 -5.57 -13.28 -4.10
N ALA A 43 -6.75 -12.69 -3.94
CA ALA A 43 -7.83 -12.86 -4.90
C ALA A 43 -7.59 -12.08 -6.19
N GLU A 44 -7.09 -10.86 -6.08
CA GLU A 44 -7.02 -9.91 -7.18
C GLU A 44 -5.63 -9.68 -7.76
N ARG A 45 -4.59 -10.05 -7.03
CA ARG A 45 -3.18 -9.90 -7.43
C ARG A 45 -2.88 -8.49 -7.96
N PRO A 46 -2.94 -7.48 -7.07
CA PRO A 46 -2.72 -6.10 -7.50
C PRO A 46 -1.29 -5.87 -7.99
N ASP A 47 -1.13 -4.82 -8.76
CA ASP A 47 0.19 -4.41 -9.26
C ASP A 47 0.99 -3.63 -8.23
N LEU A 48 0.31 -3.07 -7.23
CA LEU A 48 0.91 -2.28 -6.16
C LEU A 48 0.02 -2.39 -4.93
N ILE A 49 0.64 -2.43 -3.76
CA ILE A 49 -0.08 -2.40 -2.48
C ILE A 49 0.34 -1.16 -1.72
N ILE A 50 -0.64 -0.37 -1.27
CA ILE A 50 -0.42 0.77 -0.37
C ILE A 50 -1.06 0.40 0.96
N THR A 51 -0.31 0.47 2.05
CA THR A 51 -0.84 0.12 3.36
C THR A 51 -0.39 1.11 4.43
N ASP A 52 -1.30 1.44 5.34
CA ASP A 52 -0.94 2.13 6.56
C ASP A 52 -0.21 1.15 7.48
N VAL A 53 0.72 1.66 8.27
CA VAL A 53 1.43 0.86 9.27
C VAL A 53 0.51 0.47 10.41
N SER A 54 -0.28 1.41 10.89
CA SER A 54 -1.10 1.24 12.10
C SER A 54 -2.57 1.06 11.74
N MET A 55 -3.07 -0.15 11.89
CA MET A 55 -4.47 -0.49 11.64
C MET A 55 -4.94 -1.47 12.71
N PRO A 56 -6.25 -1.47 13.03
CA PRO A 56 -6.78 -2.47 13.97
C PRO A 56 -6.74 -3.87 13.37
N THR A 57 -6.86 -4.87 14.20
CA THR A 57 -6.93 -6.29 13.87
C THR A 57 -5.62 -6.83 13.32
N ALA A 58 -5.20 -6.36 12.15
CA ALA A 58 -3.93 -6.75 11.53
C ALA A 58 -3.36 -5.53 10.83
N ASP A 59 -2.16 -5.13 11.22
CA ASP A 59 -1.54 -3.90 10.75
C ASP A 59 -0.75 -4.08 9.44
N GLY A 60 -0.07 -3.00 9.03
CA GLY A 60 0.70 -2.99 7.79
C GLY A 60 1.88 -3.96 7.83
N VAL A 61 2.48 -4.17 9.00
CA VAL A 61 3.59 -5.13 9.12
C VAL A 61 3.09 -6.54 8.84
N TYR A 62 1.93 -6.89 9.38
CA TYR A 62 1.29 -8.18 9.11
C TYR A 62 1.06 -8.36 7.60
N LEU A 63 0.48 -7.35 6.95
CA LEU A 63 0.18 -7.41 5.53
C LEU A 63 1.45 -7.59 4.70
N ILE A 64 2.49 -6.80 4.99
CA ILE A 64 3.77 -6.89 4.29
C ILE A 64 4.34 -8.30 4.42
N ARG A 65 4.37 -8.84 5.63
CA ARG A 65 4.93 -10.17 5.87
C ARG A 65 4.17 -11.23 5.09
N ARG A 66 2.84 -11.19 5.13
CA ARG A 66 2.03 -12.20 4.42
C ARG A 66 2.25 -12.12 2.91
N VAL A 67 2.35 -10.91 2.36
CA VAL A 67 2.61 -10.71 0.93
C VAL A 67 3.98 -11.29 0.57
N ARG A 68 5.01 -10.98 1.35
CA ARG A 68 6.38 -11.45 1.05
C ARG A 68 6.53 -12.97 1.21
N GLU A 69 5.72 -13.58 2.06
CA GLU A 69 5.72 -15.04 2.25
C GLU A 69 4.90 -15.80 1.21
N THR A 70 4.12 -15.10 0.39
CA THR A 70 3.26 -15.71 -0.61
C THR A 70 3.94 -15.62 -1.98
N PRO A 71 4.34 -16.73 -2.60
CA PRO A 71 5.13 -16.69 -3.84
C PRO A 71 4.54 -15.87 -4.97
N GLU A 72 3.23 -15.91 -5.17
CA GLU A 72 2.56 -15.17 -6.22
C GLU A 72 2.55 -13.66 -5.99
N LEU A 73 2.81 -13.23 -4.75
CA LEU A 73 2.78 -11.83 -4.36
C LEU A 73 4.15 -11.31 -3.90
N ALA A 74 5.15 -12.18 -3.82
CA ALA A 74 6.42 -11.87 -3.15
C ALA A 74 7.17 -10.69 -3.76
N SER A 75 6.95 -10.38 -5.03
CA SER A 75 7.62 -9.26 -5.70
C SER A 75 6.72 -8.05 -5.93
N THR A 76 5.49 -8.09 -5.45
CA THR A 76 4.57 -6.95 -5.60
C THR A 76 5.13 -5.74 -4.83
N PRO A 77 5.27 -4.58 -5.47
CA PRO A 77 5.76 -3.40 -4.75
C PRO A 77 4.79 -2.96 -3.66
N ILE A 78 5.35 -2.53 -2.53
CA ILE A 78 4.57 -2.12 -1.36
C ILE A 78 5.00 -0.72 -0.94
N LEU A 79 4.01 0.18 -0.87
CA LEU A 79 4.18 1.55 -0.38
C LEU A 79 3.49 1.66 0.98
N VAL A 80 4.22 2.15 1.97
CA VAL A 80 3.69 2.30 3.33
C VAL A 80 3.39 3.76 3.62
N THR A 81 2.24 4.03 4.24
CA THR A 81 1.92 5.37 4.73
C THR A 81 2.10 5.38 6.25
N THR A 82 2.73 6.44 6.77
CA THR A 82 3.03 6.53 8.20
C THR A 82 2.56 7.87 8.78
N GLY A 83 1.94 7.81 9.97
CA GLY A 83 1.43 9.02 10.63
C GLY A 83 2.49 9.78 11.39
N PHE A 84 3.27 9.10 12.22
CA PHE A 84 4.23 9.74 13.10
C PHE A 84 5.49 8.91 13.21
N GLY A 85 6.63 9.63 13.25
CA GLY A 85 7.90 9.03 13.59
C GLY A 85 8.57 8.29 12.44
N THR A 86 9.85 8.56 12.30
CA THR A 86 10.68 7.88 11.31
C THR A 86 10.96 6.43 11.67
N GLY A 87 10.78 6.07 12.96
CA GLY A 87 10.99 4.70 13.41
C GLY A 87 10.06 3.69 12.76
N SER A 88 8.78 4.08 12.58
CA SER A 88 7.80 3.20 11.95
C SER A 88 8.14 2.93 10.49
N ALA A 89 8.56 3.96 9.76
CA ALA A 89 8.97 3.80 8.37
C ALA A 89 10.20 2.88 8.26
N THR A 90 11.18 3.07 9.13
CA THR A 90 12.39 2.24 9.14
C THR A 90 12.04 0.77 9.39
N VAL A 91 11.14 0.52 10.34
CA VAL A 91 10.71 -0.85 10.66
C VAL A 91 10.02 -1.50 9.47
N THR A 92 9.09 -0.79 8.83
CA THR A 92 8.33 -1.36 7.71
C THR A 92 9.20 -1.59 6.49
N LEU A 93 10.16 -0.71 6.22
CA LEU A 93 11.13 -0.93 5.13
C LEU A 93 11.98 -2.16 5.42
N GLY A 94 12.37 -2.35 6.69
CA GLY A 94 13.09 -3.54 7.12
C GLY A 94 12.30 -4.82 6.99
N HIS A 95 10.95 -4.72 6.98
CA HIS A 95 10.07 -5.88 6.79
C HIS A 95 9.69 -6.13 5.34
N GLY A 96 10.18 -5.34 4.40
CA GLY A 96 9.97 -5.60 2.99
C GLY A 96 9.13 -4.57 2.24
N ALA A 97 8.88 -3.40 2.81
CA ALA A 97 8.27 -2.30 2.07
C ALA A 97 9.30 -1.68 1.12
N ASP A 98 8.83 -1.21 -0.03
CA ASP A 98 9.70 -0.64 -1.06
C ASP A 98 9.83 0.88 -0.93
N ALA A 99 8.85 1.53 -0.34
CA ALA A 99 8.85 2.99 -0.17
C ALA A 99 7.89 3.38 0.94
N TYR A 100 7.96 4.64 1.36
CA TYR A 100 6.98 5.16 2.31
C TYR A 100 6.59 6.58 1.92
N GLU A 101 5.38 6.98 2.36
CA GLU A 101 4.89 8.35 2.23
C GLU A 101 4.38 8.80 3.59
N PRO A 102 4.87 9.93 4.12
CA PRO A 102 4.41 10.41 5.42
C PRO A 102 3.01 11.00 5.35
N LYS A 103 2.29 10.95 6.45
CA LYS A 103 1.02 11.67 6.61
C LYS A 103 1.30 13.06 7.20
N PRO A 104 0.52 14.08 6.85
CA PRO A 104 -0.63 14.03 5.95
C PRO A 104 -0.18 13.80 4.51
N LEU A 105 -0.97 12.99 3.79
CA LEU A 105 -0.62 12.62 2.42
C LEU A 105 -0.67 13.82 1.47
N ASN A 106 0.37 13.91 0.65
CA ASN A 106 0.42 14.88 -0.43
C ASN A 106 0.06 14.14 -1.72
N PRO A 107 -1.06 14.46 -2.38
CA PRO A 107 -1.48 13.72 -3.57
C PRO A 107 -0.43 13.69 -4.69
N ASP A 108 0.28 14.79 -4.91
CA ASP A 108 1.30 14.83 -5.96
C ASP A 108 2.47 13.92 -5.65
N SER A 109 2.92 13.94 -4.39
CA SER A 109 4.02 13.07 -3.94
C SER A 109 3.61 11.60 -4.02
N LEU A 110 2.38 11.30 -3.60
CA LEU A 110 1.85 9.94 -3.66
C LEU A 110 1.84 9.43 -5.11
N ARG A 111 1.32 10.24 -6.03
CA ARG A 111 1.23 9.86 -7.44
C ARG A 111 2.61 9.61 -8.05
N GLU A 112 3.58 10.47 -7.72
CA GLU A 112 4.94 10.30 -8.21
C GLU A 112 5.57 9.01 -7.70
N THR A 113 5.43 8.71 -6.41
CA THR A 113 5.97 7.48 -5.82
C THR A 113 5.31 6.25 -6.42
N VAL A 114 3.99 6.29 -6.62
CA VAL A 114 3.26 5.19 -7.25
C VAL A 114 3.78 4.93 -8.66
N ARG A 115 3.94 5.97 -9.46
CA ARG A 115 4.45 5.83 -10.83
C ARG A 115 5.85 5.22 -10.85
N ARG A 116 6.71 5.68 -9.94
CA ARG A 116 8.08 5.16 -9.84
C ARG A 116 8.08 3.67 -9.50
N LEU A 117 7.29 3.27 -8.50
CA LEU A 117 7.24 1.87 -8.09
C LEU A 117 6.68 0.96 -9.18
N LEU A 118 5.68 1.43 -9.90
CA LEU A 118 5.11 0.65 -11.00
C LEU A 118 6.07 0.54 -12.19
N ALA A 119 6.81 1.60 -12.48
CA ALA A 119 7.81 1.56 -13.54
C ALA A 119 8.95 0.61 -13.20
N ASP A 120 9.44 0.65 -11.95
CA ASP A 120 10.50 -0.25 -11.49
C ASP A 120 10.04 -1.70 -11.52
N GLY A 121 8.77 -1.95 -11.18
CA GLY A 121 8.20 -3.29 -11.20
C GLY A 121 8.06 -3.87 -12.59
N GLU A 122 8.03 -3.03 -13.60
CA GLU A 122 7.94 -3.46 -15.01
C GLU A 122 9.32 -3.69 -15.63
N GLY A 123 10.32 -3.13 -15.02
CA GLY A 123 11.71 -3.25 -15.49
C GLY A 123 12.34 -4.51 -14.99
#